data_6dc9d38825a7e84ca60d64ce54f53f70
#
_entry.id   6dc9d38825a7e84ca60d64ce54f53f70
#
_cell.length_a   1.000
_cell.length_b   1.000
_cell.length_c   1.000
_cell.angle_alpha   90.00
_cell.angle_beta   90.00
_cell.angle_gamma   90.00
#
_symmetry.space_group_name_H-M   'P 1'
#
loop_
_entity.id
_entity.type
_entity.pdbx_description
1 polymer ?
#
loop_
_entity_poly.entity_id
_entity_poly.type
_entity_poly.pdbx_seq_one_letter_code
_entity_poly.pdbx_strand_id
1 'polypeptide(L)'
;MKIAWFCIPAHGHTNPTLGVVRELTAAGHQVFYFSFEAFREKIEQAGAVFIGCDGYDFDMEDKGNADRVGKDKAFATELLVSSTLALDEMTTEKIEAIRPDLIVSDSVAFWGKLVAMKHRIPYVSSTTTFAFNRYSAKYMRETPWDIAKMLFTMPRINRQIRRLREKGYPVKGLLEIVQNDNETNTIVYTSKLFQPCSDTFSDCYRFIGPSIRPITAPYPKTAEKTVYISMGTVNQNREFYRNCIRVLGETDWQVIISMGTNTEHFDHLPANIQVHESVDQMAVLSISDAFITHCGMNSASEGLYFRVPLVLFPQTPEQGAVAARTEELGA
;
A
#
# COMPACT_ATOMS: atom_id res chain seq x y z
N MET A 1 2.40 -6.01 25.57
CA MET A 1 1.87 -4.66 25.29
C MET A 1 0.58 -4.80 24.51
N LYS A 2 -0.31 -3.81 24.64
CA LYS A 2 -1.47 -3.62 23.76
C LYS A 2 -1.11 -2.63 22.65
N ILE A 3 -1.25 -3.02 21.42
CA ILE A 3 -0.88 -2.21 20.24
C ILE A 3 -2.15 -1.95 19.44
N ALA A 4 -2.48 -0.68 19.19
CA ALA A 4 -3.52 -0.32 18.23
C ALA A 4 -2.86 -0.06 16.86
N TRP A 5 -3.25 -0.82 15.85
CA TRP A 5 -2.73 -0.72 14.48
C TRP A 5 -3.79 -0.15 13.55
N PHE A 6 -3.45 0.91 12.83
CA PHE A 6 -4.35 1.57 11.89
C PHE A 6 -3.86 1.41 10.44
N CYS A 7 -4.75 1.00 9.53
CA CYS A 7 -4.40 0.81 8.13
C CYS A 7 -5.57 1.17 7.20
N ILE A 8 -5.26 1.73 6.03
CA ILE A 8 -6.25 1.96 4.98
C ILE A 8 -6.68 0.63 4.32
N PRO A 9 -7.89 0.56 3.72
CA PRO A 9 -8.39 -0.64 3.04
C PRO A 9 -7.76 -0.81 1.66
N ALA A 10 -6.45 -1.11 1.63
CA ALA A 10 -5.73 -1.34 0.39
C ALA A 10 -4.76 -2.52 0.54
N HIS A 11 -4.77 -3.44 -0.42
CA HIS A 11 -3.92 -4.62 -0.40
C HIS A 11 -2.43 -4.28 -0.29
N GLY A 12 -1.97 -3.22 -0.99
CA GLY A 12 -0.59 -2.74 -0.94
C GLY A 12 -0.16 -2.23 0.43
N HIS A 13 -1.11 -1.82 1.28
CA HIS A 13 -0.87 -1.32 2.62
C HIS A 13 -1.07 -2.39 3.70
N THR A 14 -2.13 -3.19 3.60
CA THR A 14 -2.44 -4.23 4.59
C THR A 14 -1.48 -5.41 4.49
N ASN A 15 -1.26 -5.98 3.30
CA ASN A 15 -0.49 -7.22 3.15
C ASN A 15 0.93 -7.15 3.74
N PRO A 16 1.73 -6.07 3.54
CA PRO A 16 3.08 -5.99 4.11
C PRO A 16 3.09 -6.02 5.65
N THR A 17 2.05 -5.45 6.28
CA THR A 17 2.01 -5.33 7.75
C THR A 17 1.72 -6.65 8.43
N LEU A 18 1.04 -7.59 7.76
CA LEU A 18 0.60 -8.86 8.37
C LEU A 18 1.77 -9.73 8.84
N GLY A 19 2.94 -9.64 8.21
CA GLY A 19 4.16 -10.28 8.66
C GLY A 19 4.60 -9.77 10.04
N VAL A 20 4.69 -8.45 10.18
CA VAL A 20 5.06 -7.80 11.44
C VAL A 20 4.01 -8.08 12.53
N VAL A 21 2.73 -8.06 12.18
CA VAL A 21 1.63 -8.37 13.12
C VAL A 21 1.78 -9.79 13.66
N ARG A 22 2.06 -10.78 12.81
CA ARG A 22 2.31 -12.18 13.25
C ARG A 22 3.48 -12.28 14.22
N GLU A 23 4.59 -11.62 13.95
CA GLU A 23 5.74 -11.61 14.86
C GLU A 23 5.41 -10.96 16.21
N LEU A 24 4.69 -9.85 16.20
CA LEU A 24 4.26 -9.18 17.43
C LEU A 24 3.31 -10.06 18.26
N THR A 25 2.34 -10.71 17.63
CA THR A 25 1.41 -11.61 18.32
C THR A 25 2.10 -12.87 18.83
N ALA A 26 3.02 -13.45 18.06
CA ALA A 26 3.87 -14.57 18.48
C ALA A 26 4.78 -14.20 19.68
N ALA A 27 5.24 -12.94 19.75
CA ALA A 27 5.98 -12.40 20.89
C ALA A 27 5.10 -12.08 22.12
N GLY A 28 3.80 -12.40 22.09
CA GLY A 28 2.86 -12.22 23.19
C GLY A 28 2.26 -10.81 23.31
N HIS A 29 2.38 -9.99 22.28
CA HIS A 29 1.68 -8.69 22.23
C HIS A 29 0.23 -8.86 21.75
N GLN A 30 -0.68 -8.03 22.26
CA GLN A 30 -2.05 -7.96 21.78
C GLN A 30 -2.14 -6.85 20.74
N VAL A 31 -2.45 -7.22 19.48
CA VAL A 31 -2.61 -6.27 18.38
C VAL A 31 -4.10 -6.11 18.09
N PHE A 32 -4.60 -4.89 18.18
CA PHE A 32 -5.95 -4.46 17.81
C PHE A 32 -5.86 -3.72 16.49
N TYR A 33 -6.34 -4.34 15.40
CA TYR A 33 -6.11 -3.85 14.05
C TYR A 33 -7.36 -3.16 13.50
N PHE A 34 -7.30 -1.83 13.39
CA PHE A 34 -8.35 -0.98 12.84
C PHE A 34 -8.27 -0.97 11.33
N SER A 35 -9.27 -1.57 10.68
CA SER A 35 -9.35 -1.68 9.23
C SER A 35 -10.80 -1.90 8.80
N PHE A 36 -11.02 -2.39 7.57
CA PHE A 36 -12.32 -2.57 6.95
C PHE A 36 -12.62 -4.05 6.72
N GLU A 37 -13.90 -4.41 6.62
CA GLU A 37 -14.39 -5.79 6.62
C GLU A 37 -13.70 -6.68 5.57
N ALA A 38 -13.41 -6.14 4.38
CA ALA A 38 -12.72 -6.87 3.31
C ALA A 38 -11.35 -7.46 3.71
N PHE A 39 -10.75 -6.99 4.81
CA PHE A 39 -9.44 -7.44 5.30
C PHE A 39 -9.51 -8.25 6.58
N ARG A 40 -10.70 -8.42 7.20
CA ARG A 40 -10.89 -9.09 8.49
C ARG A 40 -10.19 -10.43 8.55
N GLU A 41 -10.51 -11.32 7.64
CA GLU A 41 -10.01 -12.69 7.67
C GLU A 41 -8.46 -12.76 7.68
N LYS A 42 -7.81 -11.97 6.83
CA LYS A 42 -6.33 -11.91 6.76
C LYS A 42 -5.70 -11.35 8.03
N ILE A 43 -6.36 -10.36 8.64
CA ILE A 43 -5.91 -9.72 9.88
C ILE A 43 -6.04 -10.70 11.05
N GLU A 44 -7.17 -11.40 11.17
CA GLU A 44 -7.40 -12.39 12.21
C GLU A 44 -6.49 -13.61 12.05
N GLN A 45 -6.20 -14.05 10.83
CA GLN A 45 -5.20 -15.10 10.52
C GLN A 45 -3.77 -14.69 10.91
N ALA A 46 -3.48 -13.39 10.98
CA ALA A 46 -2.21 -12.89 11.51
C ALA A 46 -2.17 -12.81 13.05
N GLY A 47 -3.25 -13.22 13.74
CA GLY A 47 -3.36 -13.25 15.18
C GLY A 47 -3.82 -11.94 15.82
N ALA A 48 -4.19 -10.93 15.06
CA ALA A 48 -4.71 -9.67 15.58
C ALA A 48 -6.22 -9.73 15.86
N VAL A 49 -6.68 -8.87 16.77
CA VAL A 49 -8.12 -8.60 16.96
C VAL A 49 -8.54 -7.54 15.96
N PHE A 50 -9.45 -7.88 15.06
CA PHE A 50 -9.98 -6.95 14.07
C PHE A 50 -10.94 -5.95 14.72
N ILE A 51 -10.80 -4.67 14.38
CA ILE A 51 -11.72 -3.58 14.75
C ILE A 51 -12.22 -2.92 13.45
N GLY A 52 -13.51 -3.07 13.16
CA GLY A 52 -14.12 -2.55 11.94
C GLY A 52 -14.24 -1.03 11.93
N CYS A 53 -13.85 -0.42 10.82
CA CYS A 53 -13.99 1.01 10.51
C CYS A 53 -15.11 1.29 9.49
N ASP A 54 -16.04 0.35 9.32
CA ASP A 54 -17.06 0.34 8.24
C ASP A 54 -18.19 1.36 8.44
N GLY A 55 -18.17 2.18 9.50
CA GLY A 55 -19.11 3.30 9.68
C GLY A 55 -18.79 4.54 8.83
N TYR A 56 -17.78 4.46 7.97
CA TYR A 56 -17.39 5.54 7.08
C TYR A 56 -17.91 5.28 5.66
N ASP A 57 -18.87 6.11 5.23
CA ASP A 57 -19.58 6.01 3.94
C ASP A 57 -18.71 6.30 2.69
N PHE A 58 -17.43 5.98 2.73
CA PHE A 58 -16.58 6.09 1.57
C PHE A 58 -16.31 4.71 1.00
N ASP A 59 -17.04 4.37 -0.04
CA ASP A 59 -16.86 3.12 -0.75
C ASP A 59 -15.57 3.14 -1.59
N MET A 60 -14.51 2.55 -1.00
CA MET A 60 -13.25 2.31 -1.71
C MET A 60 -13.35 1.16 -2.73
N GLU A 61 -14.40 0.35 -2.66
CA GLU A 61 -14.68 -0.70 -3.65
C GLU A 61 -15.33 -0.11 -4.90
N ASP A 62 -15.94 1.08 -4.81
CA ASP A 62 -16.33 1.83 -6.01
C ASP A 62 -15.07 2.14 -6.83
N LYS A 63 -15.01 1.51 -8.01
CA LYS A 63 -13.89 1.60 -8.95
C LYS A 63 -13.57 3.06 -9.33
N GLY A 64 -14.58 3.93 -9.42
CA GLY A 64 -14.41 5.34 -9.69
C GLY A 64 -13.68 6.08 -8.57
N ASN A 65 -13.98 5.74 -7.32
CA ASN A 65 -13.34 6.32 -6.15
C ASN A 65 -11.89 5.86 -6.00
N ALA A 66 -11.62 4.58 -6.16
CA ALA A 66 -10.27 4.02 -6.07
C ALA A 66 -9.34 4.61 -7.16
N ASP A 67 -9.81 4.68 -8.40
CA ASP A 67 -9.08 5.29 -9.52
C ASP A 67 -8.82 6.79 -9.27
N ARG A 68 -9.80 7.51 -8.75
CA ARG A 68 -9.68 8.93 -8.41
C ARG A 68 -8.70 9.19 -7.28
N VAL A 69 -8.71 8.37 -6.22
CA VAL A 69 -7.73 8.44 -5.12
C VAL A 69 -6.31 8.23 -5.64
N GLY A 70 -6.11 7.26 -6.54
CA GLY A 70 -4.80 7.00 -7.14
C GLY A 70 -4.28 8.12 -8.06
N LYS A 71 -5.18 8.89 -8.70
CA LYS A 71 -4.83 9.91 -9.72
C LYS A 71 -4.92 11.35 -9.23
N ASP A 72 -5.69 11.65 -8.18
CA ASP A 72 -5.92 12.99 -7.66
C ASP A 72 -5.47 13.12 -6.21
N LYS A 73 -4.22 13.52 -6.00
CA LYS A 73 -3.60 13.69 -4.67
C LYS A 73 -4.37 14.68 -3.78
N ALA A 74 -4.93 15.74 -4.37
CA ALA A 74 -5.67 16.74 -3.61
C ALA A 74 -6.96 16.15 -3.06
N PHE A 75 -7.68 15.38 -3.87
CA PHE A 75 -8.86 14.63 -3.45
C PHE A 75 -8.51 13.56 -2.39
N ALA A 76 -7.46 12.76 -2.63
CA ALA A 76 -6.99 11.76 -1.68
C ALA A 76 -6.64 12.39 -0.32
N THR A 77 -5.94 13.53 -0.32
CA THR A 77 -5.59 14.24 0.92
C THR A 77 -6.82 14.77 1.64
N GLU A 78 -7.77 15.39 0.94
CA GLU A 78 -9.03 15.87 1.54
C GLU A 78 -9.81 14.72 2.15
N LEU A 79 -9.91 13.59 1.44
CA LEU A 79 -10.58 12.38 1.90
C LEU A 79 -9.95 11.84 3.18
N LEU A 80 -8.63 11.64 3.20
CA LEU A 80 -7.92 11.07 4.34
C LEU A 80 -7.95 11.99 5.58
N VAL A 81 -8.01 13.30 5.41
CA VAL A 81 -8.25 14.24 6.53
C VAL A 81 -9.68 14.15 7.01
N SER A 82 -10.67 14.05 6.11
CA SER A 82 -12.09 13.96 6.49
C SER A 82 -12.44 12.63 7.15
N SER A 83 -11.77 11.53 6.79
CA SER A 83 -11.98 10.22 7.40
C SER A 83 -11.70 10.24 8.90
N THR A 84 -10.72 11.02 9.35
CA THR A 84 -10.45 11.20 10.79
C THR A 84 -11.66 11.75 11.54
N LEU A 85 -12.38 12.71 10.95
CA LEU A 85 -13.59 13.27 11.56
C LEU A 85 -14.74 12.27 11.59
N ALA A 86 -14.91 11.50 10.52
CA ALA A 86 -15.95 10.50 10.43
C ALA A 86 -15.75 9.33 11.42
N LEU A 87 -14.49 8.94 11.63
CA LEU A 87 -14.12 7.85 12.52
C LEU A 87 -13.85 8.29 13.97
N ASP A 88 -13.97 9.59 14.31
CA ASP A 88 -13.57 10.15 15.61
C ASP A 88 -14.28 9.51 16.80
N GLU A 89 -15.60 9.37 16.75
CA GLU A 89 -16.39 8.83 17.85
C GLU A 89 -16.04 7.36 18.10
N MET A 90 -16.07 6.55 17.06
CA MET A 90 -15.75 5.13 17.13
C MET A 90 -14.31 4.90 17.60
N THR A 91 -13.33 5.60 17.01
CA THR A 91 -11.93 5.43 17.40
C THR A 91 -11.67 5.89 18.83
N THR A 92 -12.28 7.00 19.28
CA THR A 92 -12.16 7.48 20.66
C THR A 92 -12.70 6.45 21.65
N GLU A 93 -13.93 5.93 21.43
CA GLU A 93 -14.53 4.88 22.26
C GLU A 93 -13.63 3.64 22.37
N LYS A 94 -13.14 3.13 21.23
CA LYS A 94 -12.31 1.93 21.20
C LYS A 94 -10.94 2.15 21.86
N ILE A 95 -10.30 3.30 21.65
CA ILE A 95 -9.01 3.62 22.28
C ILE A 95 -9.15 3.74 23.80
N GLU A 96 -10.22 4.35 24.30
CA GLU A 96 -10.48 4.45 25.73
C GLU A 96 -10.76 3.09 26.38
N ALA A 97 -11.45 2.19 25.67
CA ALA A 97 -11.71 0.82 26.12
C ALA A 97 -10.46 -0.07 26.09
N ILE A 98 -9.68 -0.04 25.01
CA ILE A 98 -8.47 -0.86 24.80
C ILE A 98 -7.34 -0.36 25.69
N ARG A 99 -7.13 0.95 25.78
CA ARG A 99 -5.99 1.62 26.44
C ARG A 99 -4.67 1.08 25.89
N PRO A 100 -4.37 1.28 24.60
CA PRO A 100 -3.15 0.76 24.00
C PRO A 100 -1.91 1.47 24.54
N ASP A 101 -0.82 0.72 24.67
CA ASP A 101 0.49 1.24 25.07
C ASP A 101 1.20 1.94 23.89
N LEU A 102 0.82 1.57 22.67
CA LEU A 102 1.43 2.03 21.41
C LEU A 102 0.39 2.09 20.31
N ILE A 103 0.48 3.12 19.47
CA ILE A 103 -0.22 3.19 18.19
C ILE A 103 0.78 3.01 17.05
N VAL A 104 0.49 2.06 16.15
CA VAL A 104 1.16 1.93 14.85
C VAL A 104 0.15 2.33 13.78
N SER A 105 0.53 3.21 12.87
CA SER A 105 -0.38 3.61 11.80
C SER A 105 0.32 3.61 10.45
N ASP A 106 -0.35 3.07 9.46
CA ASP A 106 0.04 3.26 8.06
C ASP A 106 0.24 4.74 7.75
N SER A 107 1.26 5.08 6.99
CA SER A 107 1.72 6.45 6.73
C SER A 107 0.67 7.33 6.04
N VAL A 108 -0.35 6.73 5.41
CA VAL A 108 -1.50 7.43 4.82
C VAL A 108 -2.79 7.26 5.61
N ALA A 109 -2.84 6.39 6.63
CA ALA A 109 -3.94 6.31 7.57
C ALA A 109 -3.84 7.42 8.63
N PHE A 110 -4.02 8.66 8.21
CA PHE A 110 -3.79 9.85 9.06
C PHE A 110 -4.58 9.84 10.36
N TRP A 111 -5.75 9.18 10.40
CA TRP A 111 -6.55 9.07 11.62
C TRP A 111 -5.80 8.36 12.75
N GLY A 112 -4.98 7.35 12.46
CA GLY A 112 -4.20 6.67 13.50
C GLY A 112 -3.15 7.59 14.13
N LYS A 113 -2.40 8.35 13.32
CA LYS A 113 -1.46 9.38 13.80
C LYS A 113 -2.19 10.45 14.64
N LEU A 114 -3.32 10.94 14.14
CA LEU A 114 -4.08 11.99 14.80
C LEU A 114 -4.69 11.51 16.11
N VAL A 115 -5.18 10.26 16.17
CA VAL A 115 -5.64 9.62 17.42
C VAL A 115 -4.50 9.49 18.43
N ALA A 116 -3.29 9.09 17.99
CA ALA A 116 -2.11 9.04 18.85
C ALA A 116 -1.80 10.41 19.47
N MET A 117 -1.85 11.47 18.67
CA MET A 117 -1.64 12.85 19.13
C MET A 117 -2.71 13.30 20.11
N LYS A 118 -4.00 13.03 19.84
CA LYS A 118 -5.14 13.40 20.69
C LYS A 118 -5.06 12.74 22.05
N HIS A 119 -4.76 11.44 22.09
CA HIS A 119 -4.71 10.65 23.33
C HIS A 119 -3.30 10.61 23.96
N ARG A 120 -2.30 11.26 23.38
CA ARG A 120 -0.90 11.29 23.85
C ARG A 120 -0.31 9.89 24.02
N ILE A 121 -0.61 9.00 23.08
CA ILE A 121 -0.09 7.63 23.06
C ILE A 121 1.17 7.61 22.18
N PRO A 122 2.24 6.88 22.56
CA PRO A 122 3.41 6.67 21.72
C PRO A 122 3.03 6.21 20.31
N TYR A 123 3.72 6.71 19.29
CA TYR A 123 3.37 6.51 17.87
C TYR A 123 4.54 5.96 17.06
N VAL A 124 4.23 5.02 16.17
CA VAL A 124 5.12 4.50 15.14
C VAL A 124 4.42 4.59 13.78
N SER A 125 5.09 5.15 12.80
CA SER A 125 4.63 5.15 11.41
C SER A 125 4.97 3.83 10.72
N SER A 126 4.05 3.31 9.91
CA SER A 126 4.21 2.11 9.08
C SER A 126 4.15 2.52 7.62
N THR A 127 5.28 2.53 6.92
CA THR A 127 5.41 3.04 5.55
C THR A 127 5.64 1.90 4.58
N THR A 128 4.62 1.57 3.80
CA THR A 128 4.59 0.42 2.87
C THR A 128 5.11 0.74 1.47
N THR A 129 5.52 1.97 1.25
CA THR A 129 6.20 2.46 0.05
C THR A 129 7.56 3.08 0.44
N PHE A 130 8.19 3.88 -0.43
CA PHE A 130 9.36 4.65 -0.01
C PHE A 130 9.02 5.67 1.07
N ALA A 131 9.94 5.87 1.99
CA ALA A 131 9.92 7.03 2.86
C ALA A 131 10.34 8.27 2.07
N PHE A 132 9.60 9.37 2.24
CA PHE A 132 9.87 10.61 1.54
C PHE A 132 10.28 11.72 2.50
N ASN A 133 11.33 12.45 2.10
CA ASN A 133 11.77 13.68 2.70
C ASN A 133 12.16 14.68 1.59
N ARG A 134 12.69 15.86 1.94
CA ARG A 134 13.10 16.88 0.97
C ARG A 134 14.11 16.41 -0.09
N TYR A 135 14.89 15.36 0.22
CA TYR A 135 15.92 14.83 -0.68
C TYR A 135 15.38 13.75 -1.62
N SER A 136 14.46 12.91 -1.12
CA SER A 136 13.83 11.83 -1.91
C SER A 136 12.57 12.28 -2.65
N ALA A 137 11.99 13.46 -2.30
CA ALA A 137 10.80 13.99 -2.95
C ALA A 137 10.93 14.17 -4.48
N LYS A 138 12.17 14.34 -5.00
CA LYS A 138 12.44 14.42 -6.44
C LYS A 138 12.02 13.19 -7.24
N TYR A 139 11.89 12.03 -6.59
CA TYR A 139 11.40 10.79 -7.21
C TYR A 139 9.89 10.81 -7.41
N MET A 140 9.16 11.63 -6.61
CA MET A 140 7.73 11.87 -6.80
C MET A 140 7.55 13.00 -7.82
N ARG A 141 7.38 12.62 -9.09
CA ARG A 141 7.18 13.60 -10.17
C ARG A 141 5.81 14.27 -10.02
N GLU A 142 5.80 15.46 -9.43
CA GLU A 142 4.61 16.30 -9.35
C GLU A 142 4.53 17.23 -10.57
N THR A 143 3.33 17.32 -11.15
CA THR A 143 3.10 18.28 -12.24
C THR A 143 2.67 19.63 -11.66
N PRO A 144 2.90 20.75 -12.39
CA PRO A 144 2.37 22.05 -11.98
C PRO A 144 0.84 22.04 -11.76
N TRP A 145 0.15 21.13 -12.47
CA TRP A 145 -1.30 20.95 -12.32
C TRP A 145 -1.68 20.30 -10.99
N ASP A 146 -0.90 19.33 -10.50
CA ASP A 146 -1.12 18.70 -9.19
C ASP A 146 -0.95 19.72 -8.06
N ILE A 147 0.06 20.60 -8.19
CA ILE A 147 0.29 21.71 -7.25
C ILE A 147 -0.90 22.69 -7.28
N ALA A 148 -1.36 23.06 -8.46
CA ALA A 148 -2.52 23.96 -8.61
C ALA A 148 -3.79 23.35 -8.00
N LYS A 149 -4.10 22.08 -8.26
CA LYS A 149 -5.23 21.37 -7.65
C LYS A 149 -5.13 21.36 -6.12
N MET A 150 -3.95 21.08 -5.58
CA MET A 150 -3.73 21.09 -4.13
C MET A 150 -4.03 22.49 -3.56
N LEU A 151 -3.56 23.56 -4.19
CA LEU A 151 -3.83 24.93 -3.76
C LEU A 151 -5.32 25.27 -3.78
N PHE A 152 -6.06 24.85 -4.81
CA PHE A 152 -7.52 25.02 -4.88
C PHE A 152 -8.29 24.22 -3.82
N THR A 153 -7.75 23.10 -3.38
CA THR A 153 -8.37 22.24 -2.37
C THR A 153 -8.07 22.72 -0.94
N MET A 154 -7.00 23.48 -0.73
CA MET A 154 -6.55 23.95 0.59
C MET A 154 -7.66 24.62 1.45
N PRO A 155 -8.57 25.44 0.92
CA PRO A 155 -9.65 26.04 1.75
C PRO A 155 -10.56 24.97 2.37
N ARG A 156 -10.85 23.86 1.65
CA ARG A 156 -11.65 22.75 2.16
C ARG A 156 -10.88 21.97 3.21
N ILE A 157 -9.63 21.63 2.95
CA ILE A 157 -8.73 20.95 3.89
C ILE A 157 -8.60 21.77 5.17
N ASN A 158 -8.36 23.08 5.09
CA ASN A 158 -8.26 23.96 6.25
C ASN A 158 -9.55 24.01 7.08
N ARG A 159 -10.72 23.88 6.44
CA ARG A 159 -12.00 23.77 7.14
C ARG A 159 -12.08 22.45 7.93
N GLN A 160 -11.64 21.33 7.34
CA GLN A 160 -11.58 20.04 8.04
C GLN A 160 -10.59 20.09 9.21
N ILE A 161 -9.42 20.67 9.01
CA ILE A 161 -8.43 20.85 10.10
C ILE A 161 -9.00 21.69 11.26
N ARG A 162 -9.79 22.72 10.97
CA ARG A 162 -10.47 23.50 12.02
C ARG A 162 -11.44 22.62 12.82
N ARG A 163 -12.24 21.80 12.15
CA ARG A 163 -13.14 20.85 12.80
C ARG A 163 -12.37 19.81 13.66
N LEU A 164 -11.22 19.35 13.19
CA LEU A 164 -10.35 18.47 13.98
C LEU A 164 -9.92 19.16 15.29
N ARG A 165 -9.51 20.42 15.22
CA ARG A 165 -9.15 21.20 16.44
C ARG A 165 -10.33 21.36 17.40
N GLU A 166 -11.54 21.61 16.89
CA GLU A 166 -12.77 21.69 17.69
C GLU A 166 -13.06 20.36 18.41
N LYS A 167 -12.65 19.23 17.83
CA LYS A 167 -12.74 17.89 18.43
C LYS A 167 -11.51 17.50 19.30
N GLY A 168 -10.62 18.44 19.57
CA GLY A 168 -9.49 18.25 20.49
C GLY A 168 -8.23 17.65 19.84
N TYR A 169 -8.16 17.56 18.52
CA TYR A 169 -6.93 17.14 17.83
C TYR A 169 -5.91 18.29 17.80
N PRO A 170 -4.67 18.08 18.31
CA PRO A 170 -3.66 19.13 18.43
C PRO A 170 -2.89 19.36 17.13
N VAL A 171 -3.59 19.65 16.01
CA VAL A 171 -2.99 19.83 14.69
C VAL A 171 -2.86 21.31 14.31
N LYS A 172 -1.69 21.71 13.80
CA LYS A 172 -1.40 23.09 13.35
C LYS A 172 -1.72 23.29 11.88
N GLY A 173 -1.53 22.28 11.05
CA GLY A 173 -1.77 22.37 9.61
C GLY A 173 -1.62 21.06 8.87
N LEU A 174 -1.81 21.08 7.55
CA LEU A 174 -1.76 19.90 6.71
C LEU A 174 -0.41 19.18 6.78
N LEU A 175 0.70 19.90 6.75
CA LEU A 175 2.03 19.28 6.76
C LEU A 175 2.25 18.41 7.99
N GLU A 176 1.77 18.82 9.17
CA GLU A 176 1.88 18.04 10.40
C GLU A 176 1.08 16.72 10.31
N ILE A 177 0.00 16.71 9.53
CA ILE A 177 -0.82 15.52 9.29
C ILE A 177 -0.08 14.56 8.35
N VAL A 178 0.35 15.05 7.18
CA VAL A 178 0.82 14.21 6.08
C VAL A 178 2.29 13.85 6.12
N GLN A 179 3.11 14.59 6.87
CA GLN A 179 4.55 14.35 6.96
C GLN A 179 4.95 13.83 8.33
N ASN A 180 5.90 12.91 8.34
CA ASN A 180 6.65 12.54 9.52
C ASN A 180 8.00 13.28 9.49
N ASP A 181 8.46 13.73 10.64
CA ASP A 181 9.80 14.27 10.80
C ASP A 181 10.82 13.14 11.01
N ASN A 182 12.09 13.50 11.06
CA ASN A 182 13.17 12.53 11.30
C ASN A 182 13.19 11.97 12.73
N GLU A 183 12.40 12.53 13.66
CA GLU A 183 12.27 12.05 15.04
C GLU A 183 11.12 11.03 15.18
N THR A 184 10.28 10.87 14.15
CA THR A 184 9.18 9.91 14.17
C THR A 184 9.70 8.50 13.95
N ASN A 185 9.50 7.61 14.93
CA ASN A 185 9.78 6.19 14.74
C ASN A 185 8.99 5.63 13.56
N THR A 186 9.70 5.09 12.56
CA THR A 186 9.10 4.67 11.29
C THR A 186 9.63 3.31 10.87
N ILE A 187 8.71 2.39 10.57
CA ILE A 187 9.00 1.11 9.93
C ILE A 187 8.82 1.31 8.42
N VAL A 188 9.82 0.93 7.62
CA VAL A 188 9.77 1.01 6.16
C VAL A 188 9.97 -0.39 5.57
N TYR A 189 9.00 -0.86 4.78
CA TYR A 189 8.98 -2.21 4.22
C TYR A 189 9.83 -2.35 2.96
N THR A 190 11.02 -1.75 2.98
CA THR A 190 12.02 -1.90 1.93
C THR A 190 13.42 -1.96 2.53
N SER A 191 14.42 -2.34 1.73
CA SER A 191 15.80 -2.34 2.20
C SER A 191 16.40 -0.93 2.16
N LYS A 192 17.41 -0.68 3.01
CA LYS A 192 18.17 0.57 2.97
C LYS A 192 18.81 0.82 1.59
N LEU A 193 19.21 -0.24 0.89
CA LEU A 193 19.78 -0.17 -0.46
C LEU A 193 18.74 0.29 -1.49
N PHE A 194 17.51 -0.25 -1.42
CA PHE A 194 16.45 0.09 -2.37
C PHE A 194 15.83 1.46 -2.08
N GLN A 195 15.82 1.92 -0.82
CA GLN A 195 15.31 3.23 -0.43
C GLN A 195 16.15 4.36 -1.06
N PRO A 196 15.56 5.27 -1.86
CA PRO A 196 16.28 6.45 -2.36
C PRO A 196 16.72 7.37 -1.23
N CYS A 197 17.95 7.91 -1.32
CA CYS A 197 18.52 8.84 -0.34
C CYS A 197 18.47 8.32 1.11
N SER A 198 18.64 7.00 1.31
CA SER A 198 18.49 6.34 2.62
C SER A 198 19.36 6.96 3.73
N ASP A 199 20.53 7.50 3.39
CA ASP A 199 21.45 8.12 4.34
C ASP A 199 20.99 9.49 4.87
N THR A 200 19.88 10.02 4.33
CA THR A 200 19.27 11.29 4.79
C THR A 200 18.18 11.09 5.85
N PHE A 201 17.88 9.86 6.20
CA PHE A 201 16.93 9.50 7.24
C PHE A 201 17.68 9.17 8.54
N SER A 202 17.10 9.55 9.68
CA SER A 202 17.66 9.29 11.00
C SER A 202 17.54 7.80 11.40
N ASP A 203 18.14 7.45 12.54
CA ASP A 203 18.03 6.12 13.13
C ASP A 203 16.62 5.76 13.63
N CYS A 204 15.68 6.71 13.63
CA CYS A 204 14.27 6.44 13.88
C CYS A 204 13.60 5.67 12.72
N TYR A 205 14.20 5.70 11.51
CA TYR A 205 13.72 4.94 10.36
C TYR A 205 14.36 3.55 10.31
N ARG A 206 13.53 2.53 10.42
CA ARG A 206 13.93 1.12 10.36
C ARG A 206 13.53 0.51 9.01
N PHE A 207 14.50 0.34 8.13
CA PHE A 207 14.33 -0.33 6.83
C PHE A 207 14.42 -1.84 7.05
N ILE A 208 13.26 -2.50 7.14
CA ILE A 208 13.15 -3.91 7.54
C ILE A 208 13.15 -4.89 6.36
N GLY A 209 13.22 -4.38 5.14
CA GLY A 209 13.08 -5.18 3.93
C GLY A 209 11.62 -5.47 3.56
N PRO A 210 11.38 -6.13 2.42
CA PRO A 210 10.04 -6.48 1.97
C PRO A 210 9.42 -7.57 2.86
N SER A 211 8.11 -7.51 3.05
CA SER A 211 7.35 -8.53 3.76
C SER A 211 7.01 -9.69 2.82
N ILE A 212 7.91 -10.64 2.70
CA ILE A 212 7.74 -11.83 1.83
C ILE A 212 6.95 -12.90 2.57
N ARG A 213 5.89 -13.40 1.95
CA ARG A 213 5.08 -14.48 2.49
C ARG A 213 5.66 -15.84 2.09
N PRO A 214 5.55 -16.87 2.94
CA PRO A 214 5.91 -18.23 2.55
C PRO A 214 5.03 -18.70 1.38
N ILE A 215 5.62 -19.48 0.47
CA ILE A 215 4.87 -20.20 -0.56
C ILE A 215 4.13 -21.35 0.12
N THR A 216 2.81 -21.37 -0.02
CA THR A 216 1.96 -22.40 0.59
C THR A 216 1.85 -23.66 -0.27
N ALA A 217 1.85 -23.48 -1.60
CA ALA A 217 1.84 -24.56 -2.58
C ALA A 217 2.61 -24.13 -3.85
N PRO A 218 3.40 -25.02 -4.47
CA PRO A 218 4.11 -24.70 -5.68
C PRO A 218 3.13 -24.48 -6.84
N TYR A 219 3.44 -23.50 -7.70
CA TYR A 219 2.69 -23.30 -8.95
C TYR A 219 3.22 -24.23 -10.04
N PRO A 220 2.38 -24.88 -10.88
CA PRO A 220 2.83 -25.79 -11.93
C PRO A 220 3.55 -25.04 -13.05
N LYS A 221 4.79 -25.46 -13.35
CA LYS A 221 5.53 -24.99 -14.53
C LYS A 221 5.23 -25.95 -15.70
N THR A 222 4.58 -25.42 -16.77
CA THR A 222 4.09 -26.21 -17.91
C THR A 222 4.89 -25.99 -19.17
N ALA A 223 5.83 -25.02 -19.19
CA ALA A 223 6.74 -24.72 -20.29
C ALA A 223 8.13 -24.42 -19.76
N GLU A 224 9.13 -24.40 -20.66
CA GLU A 224 10.51 -24.07 -20.31
C GLU A 224 10.62 -22.65 -19.74
N LYS A 225 9.89 -21.70 -20.34
CA LYS A 225 9.84 -20.29 -19.91
C LYS A 225 8.46 -19.90 -19.42
N THR A 226 8.42 -19.11 -18.37
CA THR A 226 7.19 -18.60 -17.77
C THR A 226 7.24 -17.07 -17.66
N VAL A 227 6.22 -16.40 -18.19
CA VAL A 227 6.03 -14.96 -18.03
C VAL A 227 4.84 -14.71 -17.12
N TYR A 228 5.05 -13.95 -16.06
CA TYR A 228 3.98 -13.46 -15.18
C TYR A 228 3.62 -12.01 -15.55
N ILE A 229 2.33 -11.69 -15.52
CA ILE A 229 1.81 -10.35 -15.84
C ILE A 229 0.82 -9.95 -14.76
N SER A 230 1.08 -8.82 -14.07
CA SER A 230 0.14 -8.22 -13.12
C SER A 230 0.27 -6.70 -13.09
N MET A 231 -0.84 -6.01 -13.35
CA MET A 231 -0.93 -4.56 -13.26
C MET A 231 -1.50 -4.09 -11.92
N GLY A 232 -1.53 -4.98 -10.91
CA GLY A 232 -2.10 -4.72 -9.58
C GLY A 232 -3.62 -4.79 -9.55
N THR A 233 -4.20 -4.41 -8.42
CA THR A 233 -5.65 -4.54 -8.16
C THR A 233 -6.47 -3.32 -8.62
N VAL A 234 -5.82 -2.18 -8.86
CA VAL A 234 -6.48 -0.89 -9.14
C VAL A 234 -6.49 -0.52 -10.62
N ASN A 235 -5.49 -0.98 -11.38
CA ASN A 235 -5.30 -0.56 -12.78
C ASN A 235 -6.14 -1.39 -13.76
N GLN A 236 -6.92 -0.71 -14.59
CA GLN A 236 -7.85 -1.33 -15.56
C GLN A 236 -7.37 -1.14 -17.01
N ASN A 237 -6.14 -1.45 -17.34
CA ASN A 237 -5.66 -1.32 -18.71
C ASN A 237 -5.98 -2.57 -19.53
N ARG A 238 -7.26 -2.70 -19.98
CA ARG A 238 -7.75 -3.82 -20.79
C ARG A 238 -7.01 -3.99 -22.12
N GLU A 239 -6.70 -2.88 -22.78
CA GLU A 239 -5.99 -2.89 -24.05
C GLU A 239 -4.59 -3.46 -23.87
N PHE A 240 -3.90 -3.14 -22.80
CA PHE A 240 -2.61 -3.72 -22.46
C PHE A 240 -2.67 -5.24 -22.33
N TYR A 241 -3.66 -5.76 -21.57
CA TYR A 241 -3.80 -7.22 -21.42
C TYR A 241 -4.13 -7.91 -22.76
N ARG A 242 -5.02 -7.34 -23.58
CA ARG A 242 -5.32 -7.85 -24.92
C ARG A 242 -4.08 -7.89 -25.82
N ASN A 243 -3.24 -6.86 -25.77
CA ASN A 243 -1.98 -6.83 -26.50
C ASN A 243 -1.00 -7.89 -26.02
N CYS A 244 -0.88 -8.08 -24.69
CA CYS A 244 -0.06 -9.16 -24.12
C CYS A 244 -0.55 -10.54 -24.58
N ILE A 245 -1.87 -10.81 -24.51
CA ILE A 245 -2.47 -12.07 -24.95
C ILE A 245 -2.19 -12.31 -26.43
N ARG A 246 -2.39 -11.30 -27.28
CA ARG A 246 -2.16 -11.41 -28.73
C ARG A 246 -0.70 -11.74 -29.06
N VAL A 247 0.25 -11.05 -28.42
CA VAL A 247 1.68 -11.21 -28.73
C VAL A 247 2.27 -12.48 -28.11
N LEU A 248 1.98 -12.72 -26.83
CA LEU A 248 2.55 -13.87 -26.10
C LEU A 248 1.81 -15.18 -26.39
N GLY A 249 0.59 -15.11 -26.92
CA GLY A 249 -0.15 -16.28 -27.36
C GLY A 249 0.47 -17.00 -28.57
N GLU A 250 1.36 -16.31 -29.31
CA GLU A 250 2.11 -16.88 -30.43
C GLU A 250 3.44 -17.54 -30.02
N THR A 251 3.74 -17.56 -28.70
CA THR A 251 4.96 -18.14 -28.14
C THR A 251 4.72 -19.52 -27.55
N ASP A 252 5.79 -20.26 -27.30
CA ASP A 252 5.80 -21.54 -26.56
C ASP A 252 5.95 -21.35 -25.03
N TRP A 253 5.84 -20.10 -24.54
CA TRP A 253 6.00 -19.76 -23.14
C TRP A 253 4.70 -19.97 -22.35
N GLN A 254 4.81 -20.39 -21.10
CA GLN A 254 3.68 -20.32 -20.17
C GLN A 254 3.44 -18.87 -19.78
N VAL A 255 2.22 -18.38 -19.98
CA VAL A 255 1.84 -17.00 -19.62
C VAL A 255 0.77 -17.02 -18.55
N ILE A 256 1.07 -16.41 -17.41
CA ILE A 256 0.16 -16.32 -16.28
C ILE A 256 -0.21 -14.85 -16.08
N ILE A 257 -1.50 -14.54 -16.16
CA ILE A 257 -2.01 -13.17 -16.03
C ILE A 257 -2.91 -13.07 -14.79
N SER A 258 -2.60 -12.16 -13.88
CA SER A 258 -3.48 -11.77 -12.76
C SER A 258 -4.08 -10.39 -13.03
N MET A 259 -5.41 -10.33 -13.22
CA MET A 259 -6.13 -9.12 -13.63
C MET A 259 -6.85 -8.40 -12.48
N GLY A 260 -6.83 -8.94 -11.26
CA GLY A 260 -7.65 -8.44 -10.16
C GLY A 260 -9.14 -8.65 -10.43
N THR A 261 -10.00 -7.85 -9.81
CA THR A 261 -11.47 -7.91 -9.99
C THR A 261 -11.94 -7.48 -11.38
N ASN A 262 -11.03 -7.16 -12.28
CA ASN A 262 -11.31 -6.72 -13.65
C ASN A 262 -11.25 -7.87 -14.67
N THR A 263 -11.66 -9.07 -14.27
CA THR A 263 -11.71 -10.20 -15.20
C THR A 263 -12.62 -9.87 -16.37
N GLU A 264 -11.99 -9.66 -17.54
CA GLU A 264 -12.68 -9.68 -18.82
C GLU A 264 -12.88 -11.16 -19.21
N HIS A 265 -14.07 -11.51 -19.66
CA HIS A 265 -14.28 -12.81 -20.28
C HIS A 265 -13.60 -12.79 -21.65
N PHE A 266 -12.59 -13.63 -21.83
CA PHE A 266 -11.98 -13.88 -23.11
C PHE A 266 -12.60 -15.16 -23.69
N ASP A 267 -13.36 -15.02 -24.77
CA ASP A 267 -14.06 -16.14 -25.41
C ASP A 267 -13.09 -17.22 -25.94
N HIS A 268 -11.87 -16.81 -26.32
CA HIS A 268 -10.82 -17.71 -26.82
C HIS A 268 -9.46 -17.26 -26.31
N LEU A 269 -8.88 -18.01 -25.37
CA LEU A 269 -7.51 -17.84 -24.94
C LEU A 269 -6.60 -18.84 -25.68
N PRO A 270 -5.40 -18.41 -26.12
CA PRO A 270 -4.33 -19.33 -26.54
C PRO A 270 -4.05 -20.36 -25.45
N ALA A 271 -3.73 -21.60 -25.87
CA ALA A 271 -3.56 -22.73 -24.92
C ALA A 271 -2.43 -22.52 -23.89
N ASN A 272 -1.47 -21.66 -24.18
CA ASN A 272 -0.34 -21.34 -23.33
C ASN A 272 -0.64 -20.19 -22.32
N ILE A 273 -1.82 -19.56 -22.39
CA ILE A 273 -2.20 -18.40 -21.53
C ILE A 273 -3.24 -18.80 -20.50
N GLN A 274 -2.96 -18.44 -19.25
CA GLN A 274 -3.86 -18.58 -18.11
C GLN A 274 -4.19 -17.20 -17.57
N VAL A 275 -5.49 -16.88 -17.46
CA VAL A 275 -5.98 -15.62 -16.88
C VAL A 275 -6.72 -15.92 -15.60
N HIS A 276 -6.33 -15.23 -14.52
CA HIS A 276 -6.89 -15.39 -13.19
C HIS A 276 -7.30 -14.03 -12.63
N GLU A 277 -8.31 -14.03 -11.78
CA GLU A 277 -8.62 -12.87 -10.95
C GLU A 277 -7.49 -12.63 -9.94
N SER A 278 -7.03 -13.70 -9.27
CA SER A 278 -5.95 -13.65 -8.30
C SER A 278 -5.15 -14.95 -8.32
N VAL A 279 -3.86 -14.85 -8.05
CA VAL A 279 -2.95 -15.99 -7.89
C VAL A 279 -2.12 -15.82 -6.61
N ASP A 280 -1.52 -16.90 -6.11
CA ASP A 280 -0.43 -16.78 -5.15
C ASP A 280 0.81 -16.25 -5.88
N GLN A 281 1.00 -14.93 -5.80
CA GLN A 281 2.09 -14.22 -6.49
C GLN A 281 3.46 -14.77 -6.13
N MET A 282 3.68 -15.21 -4.87
CA MET A 282 4.96 -15.79 -4.45
C MET A 282 5.21 -17.10 -5.19
N ALA A 283 4.21 -17.96 -5.29
CA ALA A 283 4.30 -19.24 -5.98
C ALA A 283 4.54 -19.04 -7.49
N VAL A 284 3.84 -18.08 -8.12
CA VAL A 284 4.03 -17.77 -9.55
C VAL A 284 5.40 -17.16 -9.80
N LEU A 285 5.85 -16.19 -9.00
CA LEU A 285 7.17 -15.59 -9.15
C LEU A 285 8.31 -16.60 -8.98
N SER A 286 8.13 -17.62 -8.14
CA SER A 286 9.16 -18.65 -7.91
C SER A 286 9.48 -19.49 -9.15
N ILE A 287 8.59 -19.50 -10.14
CA ILE A 287 8.78 -20.24 -11.41
C ILE A 287 8.93 -19.32 -12.62
N SER A 288 8.78 -17.99 -12.44
CA SER A 288 8.76 -17.03 -13.53
C SER A 288 10.17 -16.69 -14.02
N ASP A 289 10.31 -16.58 -15.32
CA ASP A 289 11.55 -16.15 -16.00
C ASP A 289 11.49 -14.64 -16.35
N ALA A 290 10.30 -14.02 -16.36
CA ALA A 290 10.09 -12.58 -16.49
C ALA A 290 8.77 -12.17 -15.81
N PHE A 291 8.75 -10.93 -15.30
CA PHE A 291 7.56 -10.35 -14.66
C PHE A 291 7.25 -8.97 -15.26
N ILE A 292 6.11 -8.85 -15.91
CA ILE A 292 5.59 -7.58 -16.40
C ILE A 292 4.70 -6.97 -15.30
N THR A 293 5.13 -5.84 -14.76
CA THR A 293 4.52 -5.26 -13.55
C THR A 293 4.28 -3.76 -13.66
N HIS A 294 3.23 -3.27 -13.00
CA HIS A 294 2.96 -1.85 -12.79
C HIS A 294 3.93 -1.16 -11.82
N CYS A 295 4.89 -1.87 -11.26
CA CYS A 295 5.89 -1.35 -10.32
C CYS A 295 5.31 -0.88 -8.96
N GLY A 296 4.21 -1.43 -8.47
CA GLY A 296 3.83 -1.24 -7.08
C GLY A 296 4.94 -1.77 -6.16
N MET A 297 5.21 -1.10 -5.03
CA MET A 297 6.33 -1.42 -4.13
C MET A 297 6.41 -2.91 -3.79
N ASN A 298 5.28 -3.54 -3.44
CA ASN A 298 5.26 -4.96 -3.08
C ASN A 298 5.65 -5.84 -4.28
N SER A 299 5.01 -5.63 -5.44
CA SER A 299 5.26 -6.43 -6.63
C SER A 299 6.71 -6.30 -7.11
N ALA A 300 7.26 -5.09 -7.13
CA ALA A 300 8.67 -4.88 -7.47
C ALA A 300 9.60 -5.57 -6.46
N SER A 301 9.36 -5.40 -5.16
CA SER A 301 10.15 -6.02 -4.10
C SER A 301 10.09 -7.55 -4.13
N GLU A 302 8.91 -8.12 -4.40
CA GLU A 302 8.69 -9.56 -4.54
C GLU A 302 9.41 -10.11 -5.77
N GLY A 303 9.30 -9.43 -6.93
CA GLY A 303 10.04 -9.81 -8.14
C GLY A 303 11.55 -9.78 -7.93
N LEU A 304 12.08 -8.74 -7.29
CA LEU A 304 13.50 -8.63 -6.92
C LEU A 304 13.95 -9.73 -5.96
N TYR A 305 13.12 -10.07 -4.97
CA TYR A 305 13.40 -11.15 -4.01
C TYR A 305 13.56 -12.49 -4.73
N PHE A 306 12.68 -12.80 -5.68
CA PHE A 306 12.77 -14.02 -6.50
C PHE A 306 13.78 -13.90 -7.65
N ARG A 307 14.47 -12.77 -7.80
CA ARG A 307 15.45 -12.51 -8.89
C ARG A 307 14.86 -12.66 -10.28
N VAL A 308 13.60 -12.31 -10.43
CA VAL A 308 12.90 -12.33 -11.70
C VAL A 308 13.16 -11.01 -12.44
N PRO A 309 13.65 -11.02 -13.69
CA PRO A 309 13.75 -9.83 -14.52
C PRO A 309 12.40 -9.10 -14.63
N LEU A 310 12.41 -7.78 -14.42
CA LEU A 310 11.20 -6.96 -14.39
C LEU A 310 11.04 -6.17 -15.70
N VAL A 311 9.85 -6.22 -16.30
CA VAL A 311 9.41 -5.28 -17.32
C VAL A 311 8.49 -4.26 -16.67
N LEU A 312 8.96 -3.01 -16.58
CA LEU A 312 8.37 -1.97 -15.74
C LEU A 312 7.35 -1.15 -16.54
N PHE A 313 6.10 -1.10 -16.07
CA PHE A 313 5.01 -0.38 -16.72
C PHE A 313 4.23 0.49 -15.70
N PRO A 314 4.87 1.52 -15.11
CA PRO A 314 4.28 2.33 -14.05
C PRO A 314 3.09 3.15 -14.55
N GLN A 315 2.04 3.26 -13.72
CA GLN A 315 0.78 3.94 -14.02
C GLN A 315 0.56 5.18 -13.12
N THR A 316 1.30 5.28 -12.01
CA THR A 316 1.17 6.38 -11.03
C THR A 316 2.55 6.99 -10.72
N PRO A 317 2.61 8.22 -10.18
CA PRO A 317 3.89 8.83 -9.78
C PRO A 317 4.69 7.99 -8.76
N GLU A 318 4.02 7.32 -7.82
CA GLU A 318 4.66 6.41 -6.87
C GLU A 318 5.30 5.21 -7.57
N GLN A 319 4.55 4.56 -8.46
CA GLN A 319 5.05 3.44 -9.27
C GLN A 319 6.22 3.88 -10.17
N GLY A 320 6.16 5.12 -10.69
CA GLY A 320 7.26 5.72 -11.44
C GLY A 320 8.52 5.91 -10.59
N ALA A 321 8.38 6.24 -9.32
CA ALA A 321 9.51 6.33 -8.40
C ALA A 321 10.16 4.96 -8.13
N VAL A 322 9.34 3.93 -7.96
CA VAL A 322 9.80 2.54 -7.78
C VAL A 322 10.50 2.04 -9.04
N ALA A 323 9.91 2.29 -10.22
CA ALA A 323 10.50 1.90 -11.51
C ALA A 323 11.84 2.58 -11.73
N ALA A 324 11.94 3.91 -11.54
CA ALA A 324 13.19 4.65 -11.68
C ALA A 324 14.28 4.11 -10.75
N ARG A 325 13.92 3.76 -9.50
CA ARG A 325 14.88 3.20 -8.56
C ARG A 325 15.32 1.79 -8.94
N THR A 326 14.42 0.98 -9.46
CA THR A 326 14.73 -0.37 -9.98
C THR A 326 15.74 -0.27 -11.14
N GLU A 327 15.50 0.64 -12.08
CA GLU A 327 16.40 0.91 -13.21
C GLU A 327 17.77 1.42 -12.75
N GLU A 328 17.83 2.38 -11.79
CA GLU A 328 19.09 2.88 -11.22
C GLU A 328 19.95 1.77 -10.64
N LEU A 329 19.36 0.72 -10.10
CA LEU A 329 20.07 -0.41 -9.49
C LEU A 329 20.39 -1.53 -10.50
N GLY A 330 19.94 -1.40 -11.74
CA GLY A 330 20.19 -2.36 -12.81
C GLY A 330 19.41 -3.68 -12.63
N ALA A 331 18.23 -3.60 -12.04
CA ALA A 331 17.41 -4.77 -11.71
C ALA A 331 16.13 -4.85 -12.57
#